data_340c3f61eef17ce80679d6bd4a59aab9
#
_entry.id   340c3f61eef17ce80679d6bd4a59aab9
#
_cell.length_a   1.000
_cell.length_b   1.000
_cell.length_c   1.000
_cell.angle_alpha   90.00
_cell.angle_beta   90.00
_cell.angle_gamma   90.00
#
_symmetry.space_group_name_H-M   'P 1'
#
loop_
_entity.id
_entity.type
_entity.pdbx_description
1 polymer ?
#
loop_
_entity_poly.entity_id
_entity_poly.type
_entity_poly.pdbx_seq_one_letter_code
_entity_poly.pdbx_strand_id
1 'polypeptide(L)'
;DKWSNAFRSGATQIGFGYGFGGNPFNPFDIVGGFVDPENSLNYHTYWDTKNENMTLTMPAGDYEGAGKTITMSLCNWYKCLNGLADKANGDTEVYNWDAGYAPASARLVILAALEEKVIQKAYSVMLIGEYSGELSSPKFSQISYDYNTFMAYGGMRYLVVNYTDAEWAEYVAAHNNDLTSEYKKAE
;
A
#
# COMPACT_ATOMS: atom_id res chain seq x y z
N ASP A 1 -12.70 -15.76 -6.59
CA ASP A 1 -12.55 -15.37 -5.20
C ASP A 1 -12.64 -16.47 -4.15
N LYS A 2 -12.82 -17.75 -4.55
CA LYS A 2 -12.84 -18.86 -3.58
C LYS A 2 -11.54 -19.02 -2.82
N TRP A 3 -10.40 -18.83 -3.48
CA TRP A 3 -9.09 -18.92 -2.85
C TRP A 3 -8.86 -17.78 -1.84
N SER A 4 -9.26 -16.56 -2.20
CA SER A 4 -9.13 -15.39 -1.32
C SER A 4 -9.93 -15.57 -0.04
N ASN A 5 -11.16 -16.07 -0.15
CA ASN A 5 -12.00 -16.37 1.00
C ASN A 5 -11.42 -17.51 1.85
N ALA A 6 -10.92 -18.57 1.22
CA ALA A 6 -10.29 -19.69 1.94
C ALA A 6 -9.01 -19.24 2.66
N PHE A 7 -8.23 -18.36 2.05
CA PHE A 7 -7.03 -17.80 2.64
C PHE A 7 -7.36 -16.90 3.84
N ARG A 8 -8.29 -15.95 3.66
CA ARG A 8 -8.72 -15.03 4.72
C ARG A 8 -9.39 -15.72 5.90
N SER A 9 -10.13 -16.78 5.64
CA SER A 9 -10.79 -17.59 6.69
C SER A 9 -9.85 -18.56 7.40
N GLY A 10 -8.58 -18.64 6.97
CA GLY A 10 -7.64 -19.60 7.51
C GLY A 10 -7.89 -21.05 7.12
N ALA A 11 -8.70 -21.29 6.09
CA ALA A 11 -8.95 -22.63 5.59
C ALA A 11 -7.76 -23.22 4.82
N THR A 12 -6.77 -22.39 4.47
CA THR A 12 -5.51 -22.79 3.84
C THR A 12 -4.33 -22.31 4.66
N GLN A 13 -3.28 -23.10 4.75
CA GLN A 13 -2.06 -22.77 5.49
C GLN A 13 -1.04 -22.00 4.63
N ILE A 14 -1.14 -22.10 3.31
CA ILE A 14 -0.25 -21.45 2.34
C ILE A 14 -1.11 -20.86 1.23
N GLY A 15 -0.89 -19.60 0.94
CA GLY A 15 -1.48 -18.91 -0.20
C GLY A 15 -0.41 -18.54 -1.23
N PHE A 16 -0.75 -18.60 -2.49
CA PHE A 16 0.12 -18.27 -3.62
C PHE A 16 -0.51 -17.17 -4.49
N GLY A 17 0.33 -16.40 -5.18
CA GLY A 17 -0.18 -15.41 -6.15
C GLY A 17 -0.74 -14.15 -5.48
N TYR A 18 -0.13 -13.74 -4.41
CA TYR A 18 -0.55 -12.66 -3.58
C TYR A 18 0.34 -11.43 -3.78
N GLY A 19 -0.27 -10.31 -4.09
CA GLY A 19 0.40 -9.04 -4.20
C GLY A 19 -0.05 -8.08 -3.12
N PHE A 20 0.87 -7.32 -2.58
CA PHE A 20 0.60 -6.22 -1.68
C PHE A 20 0.88 -4.93 -2.41
N GLY A 21 -0.14 -4.09 -2.53
CA GLY A 21 -0.02 -2.77 -3.14
C GLY A 21 -0.55 -1.72 -2.19
N GLY A 22 0.06 -0.56 -2.18
CA GLY A 22 -0.36 0.57 -1.39
C GLY A 22 0.18 1.86 -1.98
N ASN A 23 -0.23 2.99 -1.43
CA ASN A 23 0.37 4.27 -1.77
C ASN A 23 1.81 4.31 -1.22
N PRO A 24 2.86 4.27 -2.07
CA PRO A 24 4.25 4.25 -1.63
C PRO A 24 4.66 5.51 -0.85
N PHE A 25 3.81 6.56 -0.90
CA PHE A 25 4.03 7.80 -0.16
C PHE A 25 3.36 7.82 1.20
N ASN A 26 2.57 6.80 1.54
CA ASN A 26 2.01 6.64 2.88
C ASN A 26 2.38 5.26 3.46
N PRO A 27 3.64 5.07 3.88
CA PRO A 27 4.09 3.81 4.47
C PRO A 27 3.35 3.47 5.77
N PHE A 28 2.77 4.48 6.42
CA PHE A 28 2.03 4.30 7.68
C PHE A 28 0.74 3.50 7.51
N ASP A 29 0.10 3.56 6.32
CA ASP A 29 -1.08 2.76 6.02
C ASP A 29 -0.74 1.32 5.63
N ILE A 30 0.39 1.13 4.96
CA ILE A 30 0.79 -0.18 4.44
C ILE A 30 0.92 -1.20 5.57
N VAL A 31 1.48 -0.82 6.69
CA VAL A 31 1.67 -1.71 7.84
C VAL A 31 0.34 -2.20 8.42
N GLY A 32 -0.74 -1.45 8.24
CA GLY A 32 -2.08 -1.84 8.68
C GLY A 32 -2.59 -3.13 8.04
N GLY A 33 -2.20 -3.39 6.78
CA GLY A 33 -2.52 -4.67 6.13
C GLY A 33 -1.95 -5.89 6.83
N PHE A 34 -0.96 -5.71 7.70
CA PHE A 34 -0.31 -6.77 8.48
C PHE A 34 -0.78 -6.80 9.94
N VAL A 35 -0.98 -5.65 10.57
CA VAL A 35 -1.18 -5.59 12.03
C VAL A 35 -2.61 -5.24 12.45
N ASP A 36 -3.44 -4.74 11.54
CA ASP A 36 -4.85 -4.47 11.82
C ASP A 36 -5.73 -5.60 11.28
N PRO A 37 -6.31 -6.45 12.14
CA PRO A 37 -7.15 -7.56 11.71
C PRO A 37 -8.47 -7.13 11.06
N GLU A 38 -8.86 -5.87 11.21
CA GLU A 38 -10.06 -5.29 10.59
C GLU A 38 -9.77 -4.67 9.22
N ASN A 39 -8.50 -4.53 8.87
CA ASN A 39 -8.11 -4.03 7.55
C ASN A 39 -8.52 -5.03 6.46
N SER A 40 -9.15 -4.54 5.39
CA SER A 40 -9.58 -5.38 4.26
C SER A 40 -8.43 -6.10 3.55
N LEU A 41 -7.21 -5.59 3.72
CA LEU A 41 -5.98 -6.19 3.21
C LEU A 41 -5.29 -7.08 4.24
N ASN A 42 -5.88 -7.28 5.41
CA ASN A 42 -5.31 -8.18 6.41
C ASN A 42 -5.45 -9.64 5.94
N TYR A 43 -4.31 -10.27 5.77
CA TYR A 43 -4.19 -11.64 5.30
C TYR A 43 -3.61 -12.59 6.36
N HIS A 44 -3.37 -12.07 7.58
CA HIS A 44 -2.71 -12.80 8.66
C HIS A 44 -3.74 -13.23 9.71
N THR A 45 -4.63 -14.12 9.33
CA THR A 45 -5.72 -14.61 10.18
C THR A 45 -5.28 -15.27 11.47
N TYR A 46 -3.99 -15.65 11.57
CA TYR A 46 -3.44 -16.32 12.74
C TYR A 46 -2.52 -15.47 13.61
N TRP A 47 -2.27 -14.24 13.24
CA TRP A 47 -1.48 -13.32 14.06
C TRP A 47 -2.38 -12.54 15.01
N ASP A 48 -2.29 -12.84 16.28
CA ASP A 48 -3.07 -12.16 17.29
C ASP A 48 -2.46 -10.80 17.66
N THR A 49 -2.51 -9.88 16.73
CA THR A 49 -1.98 -8.52 16.87
C THR A 49 -2.74 -7.67 17.89
N LYS A 50 -3.95 -8.10 18.28
CA LYS A 50 -4.73 -7.46 19.34
C LYS A 50 -4.20 -7.79 20.75
N ASN A 51 -3.52 -8.91 20.91
CA ASN A 51 -2.98 -9.35 22.21
C ASN A 51 -1.44 -9.37 22.24
N GLU A 52 -0.76 -9.38 21.09
CA GLU A 52 0.69 -9.27 21.07
C GLU A 52 1.12 -7.84 21.35
N ASN A 53 1.83 -7.64 22.47
CA ASN A 53 2.25 -6.32 22.92
C ASN A 53 3.66 -5.95 22.43
N MET A 54 3.84 -4.66 22.22
CA MET A 54 5.12 -4.02 21.93
C MET A 54 5.33 -2.86 22.89
N THR A 55 6.56 -2.70 23.37
CA THR A 55 6.95 -1.61 24.27
C THR A 55 7.92 -0.70 23.53
N LEU A 56 7.62 0.58 23.47
CA LEU A 56 8.50 1.60 22.90
C LEU A 56 8.67 2.77 23.85
N THR A 57 9.85 3.38 23.86
CA THR A 57 10.07 4.68 24.46
C THR A 57 9.96 5.73 23.37
N MET A 58 8.96 6.59 23.49
CA MET A 58 8.70 7.64 22.52
C MET A 58 9.77 8.72 22.58
N PRO A 59 10.21 9.27 21.43
CA PRO A 59 11.13 10.40 21.42
C PRO A 59 10.59 11.59 22.22
N ALA A 60 11.50 12.37 22.78
CA ALA A 60 11.13 13.63 23.42
C ALA A 60 10.62 14.63 22.35
N GLY A 61 9.65 15.46 22.72
CA GLY A 61 9.06 16.44 21.80
C GLY A 61 7.83 17.11 22.37
N ASP A 62 7.18 17.93 21.57
CA ASP A 62 5.92 18.59 21.89
C ASP A 62 4.77 17.85 21.19
N TYR A 63 4.40 16.69 21.72
CA TYR A 63 3.27 15.87 21.26
C TYR A 63 2.84 14.93 22.39
N GLU A 64 1.64 14.40 22.29
CA GLU A 64 1.08 13.51 23.30
C GLU A 64 1.90 12.23 23.44
N GLY A 65 2.26 11.87 24.66
CA GLY A 65 3.06 10.67 24.94
C GLY A 65 4.56 10.82 24.74
N ALA A 66 5.05 12.00 24.36
CA ALA A 66 6.50 12.25 24.20
C ALA A 66 7.30 11.90 25.46
N GLY A 67 8.43 11.21 25.27
CA GLY A 67 9.33 10.79 26.34
C GLY A 67 8.81 9.65 27.22
N LYS A 68 7.60 9.16 27.00
CA LYS A 68 7.01 8.04 27.78
C LYS A 68 7.44 6.68 27.21
N THR A 69 7.61 5.72 28.10
CA THR A 69 7.67 4.30 27.72
C THR A 69 6.24 3.74 27.75
N ILE A 70 5.76 3.28 26.62
CA ILE A 70 4.39 2.86 26.40
C ILE A 70 4.39 1.41 25.95
N THR A 71 3.46 0.62 26.53
CA THR A 71 3.23 -0.77 26.14
C THR A 71 1.78 -0.92 25.71
N MET A 72 1.58 -1.35 24.49
CA MET A 72 0.25 -1.66 23.95
C MET A 72 0.35 -2.70 22.83
N SER A 73 -0.79 -3.21 22.39
CA SER A 73 -0.85 -4.21 21.32
C SER A 73 -0.37 -3.61 19.98
N LEU A 74 0.12 -4.48 19.08
CA LEU A 74 0.57 -4.08 17.74
C LEU A 74 -0.54 -3.36 16.96
N CYS A 75 -1.77 -3.89 17.05
CA CYS A 75 -2.94 -3.28 16.43
C CYS A 75 -3.20 -1.87 16.99
N ASN A 76 -3.09 -1.70 18.32
CA ASN A 76 -3.32 -0.40 18.94
C ASN A 76 -2.21 0.61 18.61
N TRP A 77 -0.96 0.18 18.49
CA TRP A 77 0.14 1.02 17.99
C TRP A 77 -0.17 1.58 16.59
N TYR A 78 -0.64 0.71 15.69
CA TYR A 78 -1.05 1.12 14.35
C TYR A 78 -2.21 2.12 14.37
N LYS A 79 -3.24 1.85 15.18
CA LYS A 79 -4.40 2.73 15.29
C LYS A 79 -4.01 4.11 15.83
N CYS A 80 -3.19 4.18 16.87
CA CYS A 80 -2.68 5.45 17.40
C CYS A 80 -1.82 6.20 16.37
N LEU A 81 -0.98 5.49 15.60
CA LEU A 81 -0.13 6.06 14.56
C LEU A 81 -0.92 6.79 13.47
N ASN A 82 -2.14 6.33 13.19
CA ASN A 82 -3.03 6.86 12.16
C ASN A 82 -4.27 7.58 12.72
N GLY A 83 -4.28 7.90 14.02
CA GLY A 83 -5.40 8.62 14.65
C GLY A 83 -6.72 7.84 14.67
N LEU A 84 -6.66 6.52 14.61
CA LEU A 84 -7.82 5.62 14.54
C LEU A 84 -8.16 4.96 15.89
N ALA A 85 -7.33 5.17 16.93
CA ALA A 85 -7.57 4.58 18.23
C ALA A 85 -8.80 5.21 18.91
N ASP A 86 -9.69 4.37 19.45
CA ASP A 86 -10.90 4.79 20.13
C ASP A 86 -11.22 3.86 21.29
N LYS A 87 -11.37 4.41 22.49
CA LYS A 87 -11.78 3.66 23.70
C LYS A 87 -13.15 2.99 23.56
N ALA A 88 -14.04 3.58 22.80
CA ALA A 88 -15.35 2.99 22.54
C ALA A 88 -15.26 1.68 21.75
N ASN A 89 -14.19 1.50 21.00
CA ASN A 89 -13.88 0.28 20.23
C ASN A 89 -12.98 -0.72 21.00
N GLY A 90 -12.73 -0.43 22.30
CA GLY A 90 -11.97 -1.35 23.17
C GLY A 90 -10.46 -1.16 23.14
N ASP A 91 -9.95 -0.08 22.53
CA ASP A 91 -8.54 0.23 22.53
C ASP A 91 -8.06 0.62 23.94
N THR A 92 -6.92 0.06 24.38
CA THR A 92 -6.43 0.24 25.76
C THR A 92 -5.83 1.61 26.01
N GLU A 93 -5.11 2.13 25.01
CA GLU A 93 -4.50 3.44 25.01
C GLU A 93 -4.98 4.22 23.79
N VAL A 94 -5.24 5.49 23.94
CA VAL A 94 -5.72 6.36 22.86
C VAL A 94 -4.80 7.56 22.76
N TYR A 95 -3.92 7.49 21.78
CA TYR A 95 -3.07 8.59 21.33
C TYR A 95 -3.43 8.92 19.89
N ASN A 96 -3.28 10.19 19.54
CA ASN A 96 -3.35 10.60 18.15
C ASN A 96 -1.97 11.04 17.69
N TRP A 97 -1.30 10.17 16.89
CA TRP A 97 0.00 10.46 16.29
C TRP A 97 -0.07 10.60 14.78
N ASP A 98 -1.26 10.88 14.24
CA ASP A 98 -1.39 11.11 12.81
C ASP A 98 -0.64 12.38 12.35
N ALA A 99 -0.56 12.58 11.05
CA ALA A 99 0.08 13.76 10.46
C ALA A 99 -0.52 15.06 11.02
N GLY A 100 0.35 15.95 11.54
CA GLY A 100 -0.07 17.19 12.20
C GLY A 100 -0.24 17.11 13.72
N TYR A 101 -0.28 15.90 14.31
CA TYR A 101 -0.36 15.71 15.77
C TYR A 101 0.95 15.22 16.38
N ALA A 102 1.76 14.50 15.60
CA ALA A 102 3.09 14.10 16.01
C ALA A 102 4.12 14.36 14.90
N PRO A 103 5.39 14.66 15.25
CA PRO A 103 6.42 14.89 14.26
C PRO A 103 6.75 13.58 13.50
N ALA A 104 7.16 13.71 12.25
CA ALA A 104 7.52 12.56 11.41
C ALA A 104 8.58 11.65 12.05
N SER A 105 9.54 12.21 12.79
CA SER A 105 10.57 11.46 13.51
C SER A 105 9.97 10.50 14.55
N ALA A 106 8.97 10.91 15.30
CA ALA A 106 8.28 10.06 16.28
C ALA A 106 7.44 8.98 15.57
N ARG A 107 6.74 9.34 14.53
CA ARG A 107 5.93 8.42 13.71
C ARG A 107 6.80 7.33 13.07
N LEU A 108 7.97 7.69 12.56
CA LEU A 108 8.91 6.73 11.96
C LEU A 108 9.48 5.73 12.97
N VAL A 109 9.64 6.10 14.23
CA VAL A 109 10.07 5.16 15.29
C VAL A 109 9.01 4.06 15.48
N ILE A 110 7.73 4.43 15.52
CA ILE A 110 6.64 3.46 15.63
C ILE A 110 6.58 2.58 14.39
N LEU A 111 6.64 3.19 13.20
CA LEU A 111 6.61 2.46 11.93
C LEU A 111 7.74 1.43 11.85
N ALA A 112 8.97 1.83 12.12
CA ALA A 112 10.14 0.94 12.09
C ALA A 112 10.00 -0.25 13.05
N ALA A 113 9.46 -0.01 14.25
CA ALA A 113 9.24 -1.08 15.21
C ALA A 113 8.11 -2.05 14.77
N LEU A 114 7.04 -1.54 14.15
CA LEU A 114 6.00 -2.38 13.57
C LEU A 114 6.52 -3.19 12.38
N GLU A 115 7.30 -2.57 11.49
CA GLU A 115 7.93 -3.26 10.36
C GLU A 115 8.88 -4.36 10.84
N GLU A 116 9.67 -4.11 11.87
CA GLU A 116 10.53 -5.13 12.48
C GLU A 116 9.72 -6.35 12.93
N LYS A 117 8.56 -6.13 13.58
CA LYS A 117 7.67 -7.21 13.99
C LYS A 117 7.11 -7.99 12.81
N VAL A 118 6.68 -7.29 11.76
CA VAL A 118 6.18 -7.92 10.51
C VAL A 118 7.27 -8.80 9.88
N ILE A 119 8.49 -8.28 9.77
CA ILE A 119 9.63 -9.02 9.20
C ILE A 119 9.99 -10.24 10.06
N GLN A 120 10.02 -10.08 11.38
CA GLN A 120 10.31 -11.19 12.31
C GLN A 120 9.29 -12.33 12.23
N LYS A 121 8.02 -11.99 11.97
CA LYS A 121 6.95 -13.00 11.81
C LYS A 121 7.05 -13.76 10.48
N ALA A 122 7.67 -13.18 9.46
CA ALA A 122 7.91 -13.80 8.15
C ALA A 122 6.65 -14.44 7.51
N TYR A 123 5.51 -13.78 7.63
CA TYR A 123 4.23 -14.32 7.10
C TYR A 123 4.18 -14.36 5.57
N SER A 124 4.95 -13.55 4.91
CA SER A 124 5.07 -13.55 3.46
C SER A 124 6.53 -13.59 3.04
N VAL A 125 6.79 -14.37 2.00
CA VAL A 125 8.10 -14.43 1.36
C VAL A 125 7.93 -13.97 -0.07
N MET A 126 8.65 -12.91 -0.44
CA MET A 126 8.68 -12.46 -1.83
C MET A 126 9.49 -13.47 -2.64
N LEU A 127 8.83 -14.16 -3.57
CA LEU A 127 9.47 -15.18 -4.41
C LEU A 127 9.95 -14.59 -5.73
N ILE A 128 9.13 -13.73 -6.35
CA ILE A 128 9.41 -13.13 -7.66
C ILE A 128 8.81 -11.73 -7.73
N GLY A 129 9.43 -10.85 -8.52
CA GLY A 129 8.81 -9.60 -8.95
C GLY A 129 8.01 -9.83 -10.23
N GLU A 130 6.82 -9.28 -10.31
CA GLU A 130 6.03 -9.28 -11.53
C GLU A 130 6.39 -8.06 -12.38
N TYR A 131 6.68 -8.30 -13.64
CA TYR A 131 6.83 -7.23 -14.62
C TYR A 131 5.53 -7.13 -15.41
N SER A 132 4.88 -5.99 -15.34
CA SER A 132 3.75 -5.68 -16.22
C SER A 132 4.27 -4.99 -17.48
N GLY A 133 3.87 -5.48 -18.63
CA GLY A 133 4.06 -4.79 -19.90
C GLY A 133 2.83 -3.94 -20.20
N GLU A 134 3.04 -2.70 -20.59
CA GLU A 134 1.98 -1.81 -21.05
C GLU A 134 2.04 -1.69 -22.57
N LEU A 135 0.90 -1.96 -23.21
CA LEU A 135 0.72 -1.71 -24.64
C LEU A 135 0.05 -0.35 -24.80
N SER A 136 0.76 0.61 -25.38
CA SER A 136 0.20 1.91 -25.71
C SER A 136 -0.14 2.00 -27.19
N SER A 137 -1.32 2.53 -27.48
CA SER A 137 -1.73 2.81 -28.87
C SER A 137 -0.99 4.03 -29.40
N PRO A 138 -0.51 4.05 -30.65
CA PRO A 138 0.02 5.26 -31.31
C PRO A 138 -0.95 6.43 -31.34
N LYS A 139 -2.25 6.19 -31.12
CA LYS A 139 -3.25 7.24 -30.98
C LYS A 139 -2.94 8.21 -29.84
N PHE A 140 -2.17 7.75 -28.84
CA PHE A 140 -1.84 8.52 -27.66
C PHE A 140 -0.34 8.59 -27.47
N SER A 141 0.14 9.73 -26.98
CA SER A 141 1.50 9.89 -26.50
C SER A 141 1.48 10.34 -25.06
N GLN A 142 2.37 9.79 -24.27
CA GLN A 142 2.58 10.24 -22.90
C GLN A 142 3.88 11.04 -22.83
N ILE A 143 3.75 12.33 -22.49
CA ILE A 143 4.90 13.25 -22.43
C ILE A 143 5.77 12.98 -21.22
N SER A 144 5.15 12.58 -20.10
CA SER A 144 5.84 12.24 -18.87
C SER A 144 5.20 11.04 -18.21
N TYR A 145 6.04 10.12 -17.76
CA TYR A 145 5.66 8.98 -16.91
C TYR A 145 5.75 9.33 -15.42
N ASP A 146 6.01 10.60 -15.10
CA ASP A 146 6.13 11.03 -13.72
C ASP A 146 4.84 10.77 -12.96
N TYR A 147 4.97 10.00 -11.91
CA TYR A 147 3.87 9.69 -11.03
C TYR A 147 3.54 10.89 -10.16
N ASN A 148 2.32 11.39 -10.27
CA ASN A 148 1.85 12.46 -9.39
C ASN A 148 1.40 11.87 -8.04
N THR A 149 2.22 12.06 -7.03
CA THR A 149 2.05 11.51 -5.70
C THR A 149 0.75 11.90 -5.02
N PHE A 150 0.23 13.10 -5.28
CA PHE A 150 -0.98 13.60 -4.65
C PHE A 150 -2.27 13.04 -5.25
N MET A 151 -2.20 12.54 -6.48
CA MET A 151 -3.37 12.03 -7.18
C MET A 151 -3.41 10.50 -7.29
N ALA A 152 -2.41 9.81 -6.75
CA ALA A 152 -2.21 8.36 -6.84
C ALA A 152 -2.14 7.79 -8.26
N TYR A 153 -2.40 8.60 -9.27
CA TYR A 153 -2.32 8.27 -10.69
C TYR A 153 -1.56 9.37 -11.41
N GLY A 154 -0.46 9.03 -12.01
CA GLY A 154 0.22 9.91 -12.95
C GLY A 154 -0.35 9.70 -14.33
N GLY A 155 -0.24 10.67 -15.17
CA GLY A 155 -0.26 10.42 -16.58
C GLY A 155 -1.40 10.99 -17.37
N MET A 156 -2.66 10.94 -16.95
CA MET A 156 -3.76 11.44 -17.80
C MET A 156 -3.61 12.91 -18.19
N ARG A 157 -3.09 13.77 -17.31
CA ARG A 157 -2.83 15.18 -17.63
C ARG A 157 -1.67 15.38 -18.60
N TYR A 158 -0.83 14.38 -18.80
CA TYR A 158 0.30 14.40 -19.72
C TYR A 158 0.06 13.53 -20.95
N LEU A 159 -1.18 13.04 -21.10
CA LEU A 159 -1.60 12.29 -22.27
C LEU A 159 -1.94 13.27 -23.40
N VAL A 160 -1.33 13.07 -24.54
CA VAL A 160 -1.64 13.79 -25.77
C VAL A 160 -2.38 12.86 -26.71
N VAL A 161 -3.51 13.33 -27.21
CA VAL A 161 -4.25 12.62 -28.26
C VAL A 161 -3.66 13.05 -29.59
N ASN A 162 -2.97 12.15 -30.27
CA ASN A 162 -2.25 12.43 -31.52
C ASN A 162 -3.17 12.48 -32.74
N TYR A 163 -4.30 11.78 -32.68
CA TYR A 163 -5.25 11.64 -33.78
C TYR A 163 -6.67 11.86 -33.30
N THR A 164 -7.48 12.57 -34.07
CA THR A 164 -8.93 12.54 -33.93
C THR A 164 -9.45 11.13 -34.27
N ASP A 165 -10.71 10.85 -33.97
CA ASP A 165 -11.29 9.52 -34.27
C ASP A 165 -11.32 9.23 -35.77
N ALA A 166 -11.54 10.27 -36.59
CA ALA A 166 -11.53 10.15 -38.06
C ALA A 166 -10.13 9.86 -38.59
N GLU A 167 -9.14 10.64 -38.18
CA GLU A 167 -7.73 10.44 -38.58
C GLU A 167 -7.20 9.09 -38.11
N TRP A 168 -7.63 8.63 -36.92
CA TRP A 168 -7.28 7.32 -36.42
C TRP A 168 -7.87 6.19 -37.27
N ALA A 169 -9.15 6.33 -37.69
CA ALA A 169 -9.78 5.36 -38.57
C ALA A 169 -9.06 5.26 -39.93
N GLU A 170 -8.66 6.39 -40.49
CA GLU A 170 -7.88 6.45 -41.74
C GLU A 170 -6.50 5.82 -41.55
N TYR A 171 -5.83 6.11 -40.44
CA TYR A 171 -4.53 5.52 -40.11
C TYR A 171 -4.61 3.98 -40.02
N VAL A 172 -5.59 3.45 -39.28
CA VAL A 172 -5.80 2.01 -39.15
C VAL A 172 -6.11 1.35 -40.48
N ALA A 173 -6.96 1.98 -41.31
CA ALA A 173 -7.30 1.48 -42.65
C ALA A 173 -6.07 1.46 -43.57
N ALA A 174 -5.23 2.51 -43.53
CA ALA A 174 -3.96 2.55 -44.30
C ALA A 174 -2.99 1.42 -43.93
N HIS A 175 -3.07 0.87 -42.74
CA HIS A 175 -2.30 -0.28 -42.27
C HIS A 175 -3.03 -1.62 -42.42
N ASN A 176 -4.06 -1.68 -43.27
CA ASN A 176 -4.88 -2.88 -43.51
C ASN A 176 -5.51 -3.46 -42.22
N ASN A 177 -5.80 -2.63 -41.24
CA ASN A 177 -6.29 -3.00 -39.90
C ASN A 177 -5.28 -3.89 -39.11
N ASP A 178 -4.02 -3.86 -39.48
CA ASP A 178 -2.95 -4.57 -38.76
C ASP A 178 -1.87 -3.57 -38.31
N LEU A 179 -1.84 -3.34 -37.01
CA LEU A 179 -0.88 -2.42 -36.37
C LEU A 179 0.28 -3.17 -35.68
N THR A 180 0.43 -4.47 -35.91
CA THR A 180 1.47 -5.27 -35.26
C THR A 180 2.88 -4.81 -35.57
N SER A 181 3.09 -4.21 -36.74
CA SER A 181 4.40 -3.65 -37.14
C SER A 181 4.77 -2.34 -36.42
N GLU A 182 3.78 -1.66 -35.84
CA GLU A 182 3.97 -0.40 -35.11
C GLU A 182 4.49 -0.63 -33.69
N TYR A 183 4.36 -1.86 -33.17
CA TYR A 183 4.88 -2.19 -31.84
C TYR A 183 6.35 -2.53 -31.94
N LYS A 184 7.19 -1.71 -31.32
CA LYS A 184 8.62 -2.03 -31.18
C LYS A 184 8.75 -3.26 -30.30
N LYS A 185 9.52 -4.24 -30.75
CA LYS A 185 9.93 -5.34 -29.91
C LYS A 185 10.85 -4.75 -28.82
N ALA A 186 10.58 -5.09 -27.56
CA ALA A 186 11.55 -4.85 -26.50
C ALA A 186 12.81 -5.63 -26.81
N GLU A 187 13.95 -4.96 -26.87
CA GLU A 187 15.27 -5.58 -26.95
C GLU A 187 15.70 -6.14 -25.60
#